data_07f2b5136b2c5f3c130a975fd5457493
#
_entry.id   07f2b5136b2c5f3c130a975fd5457493
#
_cell.length_a   1.000
_cell.length_b   1.000
_cell.length_c   1.000
_cell.angle_alpha   90.00
_cell.angle_beta   90.00
_cell.angle_gamma   90.00
#
_symmetry.space_group_name_H-M   'P 1'
#
loop_
_entity.id
_entity.type
_entity.pdbx_description
1 polymer ?
#
loop_
_entity_poly.entity_id
_entity_poly.type
_entity_poly.pdbx_seq_one_letter_code
_entity_poly.pdbx_strand_id
1 'polypeptide(L)'
;MTASKIAAAILGAAVLCGAGSFAYSAEKQPPAKFDLGKREYDSKCAVCHGGTGMGDGPYAGMLNIKIPDLTVLAQRNHGMFPVLWVQEVIDGRQSFKAHGPSEMPIWGLDYLAKAREFYMDPYEAEAYVRIRILALTEYIYRLQAK
;
A
#
# COMPACT_ATOMS: atom_id res chain seq x y z
N MET A 1 -15.89 -73.36 -46.06
CA MET A 1 -15.28 -72.01 -46.31
C MET A 1 -16.13 -71.04 -45.50
N THR A 2 -15.71 -70.83 -44.27
CA THR A 2 -16.49 -70.12 -43.25
C THR A 2 -15.73 -68.86 -42.85
N ALA A 3 -16.32 -67.67 -43.13
CA ALA A 3 -15.80 -66.40 -42.74
C ALA A 3 -16.20 -66.07 -41.27
N SER A 4 -15.24 -65.94 -40.40
CA SER A 4 -15.44 -65.58 -39.00
C SER A 4 -15.50 -64.07 -38.88
N LYS A 5 -16.61 -63.54 -38.30
CA LYS A 5 -16.78 -62.11 -37.98
C LYS A 5 -16.28 -61.83 -36.58
N ILE A 6 -15.22 -61.04 -36.46
CA ILE A 6 -14.72 -60.53 -35.18
C ILE A 6 -15.37 -59.18 -34.97
N ALA A 7 -16.22 -59.12 -33.95
CA ALA A 7 -16.80 -57.85 -33.48
C ALA A 7 -15.85 -57.23 -32.46
N ALA A 8 -15.32 -56.05 -32.77
CA ALA A 8 -14.52 -55.29 -31.82
C ALA A 8 -15.46 -54.39 -30.98
N ALA A 9 -15.54 -54.65 -29.67
CA ALA A 9 -16.21 -53.84 -28.71
C ALA A 9 -15.31 -52.70 -28.27
N ILE A 10 -15.64 -51.45 -28.62
CA ILE A 10 -14.94 -50.26 -28.15
C ILE A 10 -15.59 -49.83 -26.82
N LEU A 11 -14.89 -50.10 -25.71
CA LEU A 11 -15.24 -49.51 -24.43
C LEU A 11 -14.82 -48.00 -24.41
N GLY A 12 -15.80 -47.11 -24.49
CA GLY A 12 -15.60 -45.70 -24.27
C GLY A 12 -15.48 -45.38 -22.77
N ALA A 13 -14.31 -45.06 -22.29
CA ALA A 13 -14.08 -44.54 -20.95
C ALA A 13 -14.42 -43.03 -20.96
N ALA A 14 -15.61 -42.67 -20.39
CA ALA A 14 -15.95 -41.26 -20.15
C ALA A 14 -15.15 -40.75 -18.96
N VAL A 15 -14.15 -39.91 -19.20
CA VAL A 15 -13.44 -39.17 -18.17
C VAL A 15 -14.33 -37.98 -17.75
N LEU A 16 -15.00 -38.12 -16.60
CA LEU A 16 -15.67 -37.02 -15.94
C LEU A 16 -14.63 -36.06 -15.34
N CYS A 17 -14.25 -34.99 -16.07
CA CYS A 17 -13.53 -33.86 -15.51
C CYS A 17 -14.50 -33.12 -14.56
N GLY A 18 -14.48 -33.47 -13.28
CA GLY A 18 -15.10 -32.70 -12.22
C GLY A 18 -14.39 -31.33 -12.09
N ALA A 19 -14.98 -30.26 -12.62
CA ALA A 19 -14.55 -28.89 -12.34
C ALA A 19 -14.86 -28.59 -10.89
N GLY A 20 -13.93 -28.92 -9.99
CA GLY A 20 -13.96 -28.49 -8.59
C GLY A 20 -13.75 -26.99 -8.55
N SER A 21 -14.83 -26.22 -8.42
CA SER A 21 -14.74 -24.79 -8.09
C SER A 21 -14.16 -24.66 -6.69
N PHE A 22 -12.86 -24.38 -6.59
CA PHE A 22 -12.27 -23.93 -5.33
C PHE A 22 -12.85 -22.54 -5.03
N ALA A 23 -13.92 -22.49 -4.26
CA ALA A 23 -14.38 -21.26 -3.64
C ALA A 23 -13.29 -20.81 -2.66
N TYR A 24 -12.45 -19.88 -3.10
CA TYR A 24 -11.52 -19.19 -2.21
C TYR A 24 -12.37 -18.32 -1.27
N SER A 25 -12.69 -18.85 -0.11
CA SER A 25 -13.25 -18.05 0.98
C SER A 25 -12.20 -17.03 1.37
N ALA A 26 -12.39 -15.78 1.01
CA ALA A 26 -11.62 -14.67 1.56
C ALA A 26 -11.93 -14.62 3.06
N GLU A 27 -11.13 -15.33 3.85
CA GLU A 27 -11.18 -15.29 5.31
C GLU A 27 -10.92 -13.84 5.72
N LYS A 28 -11.91 -13.23 6.35
CA LYS A 28 -11.83 -11.87 6.87
C LYS A 28 -10.79 -11.90 7.97
N GLN A 29 -9.54 -11.50 7.64
CA GLN A 29 -8.46 -11.44 8.61
C GLN A 29 -8.92 -10.61 9.80
N PRO A 30 -8.74 -11.08 11.03
CA PRO A 30 -9.02 -10.29 12.22
C PRO A 30 -8.19 -9.00 12.12
N PRO A 31 -8.72 -7.85 12.59
CA PRO A 31 -7.99 -6.60 12.54
C PRO A 31 -6.63 -6.80 13.20
N ALA A 32 -5.57 -6.53 12.46
CA ALA A 32 -4.22 -6.66 12.96
C ALA A 32 -4.12 -5.87 14.28
N LYS A 33 -3.71 -6.52 15.36
CA LYS A 33 -3.52 -5.90 16.69
C LYS A 33 -2.56 -4.71 16.64
N PHE A 34 -1.79 -4.60 15.56
CA PHE A 34 -0.79 -3.57 15.33
C PHE A 34 -0.88 -3.06 13.89
N ASP A 35 -1.31 -1.81 13.72
CA ASP A 35 -1.36 -1.10 12.45
C ASP A 35 -0.17 -0.12 12.38
N LEU A 36 0.89 -0.52 11.68
CA LEU A 36 2.09 0.28 11.54
C LEU A 36 1.80 1.60 10.83
N GLY A 37 1.01 1.57 9.75
CA GLY A 37 0.68 2.75 8.97
C GLY A 37 -0.10 3.77 9.78
N LYS A 38 -1.10 3.32 10.53
CA LYS A 38 -1.85 4.20 11.45
C LYS A 38 -0.95 4.80 12.53
N ARG A 39 -0.09 3.99 13.15
CA ARG A 39 0.83 4.46 14.18
C ARG A 39 1.80 5.52 13.67
N GLU A 40 2.40 5.30 12.50
CA GLU A 40 3.29 6.28 11.87
C GLU A 40 2.52 7.55 11.51
N TYR A 41 1.30 7.41 10.98
CA TYR A 41 0.43 8.53 10.65
C TYR A 41 0.08 9.37 11.87
N ASP A 42 -0.43 8.75 12.92
CA ASP A 42 -0.83 9.44 14.15
C ASP A 42 0.34 10.19 14.80
N SER A 43 1.56 9.63 14.73
CA SER A 43 2.74 10.20 15.37
C SER A 43 3.43 11.30 14.56
N LYS A 44 3.27 11.34 13.22
CA LYS A 44 4.07 12.19 12.34
C LYS A 44 3.25 13.05 11.39
N CYS A 45 2.10 12.56 10.95
CA CYS A 45 1.31 13.19 9.88
C CYS A 45 0.09 13.94 10.42
N ALA A 46 -0.58 13.36 11.43
CA ALA A 46 -1.83 13.89 11.96
C ALA A 46 -1.70 15.30 12.54
N VAL A 47 -0.52 15.70 12.99
CA VAL A 47 -0.25 17.03 13.54
C VAL A 47 -0.53 18.16 12.53
N CYS A 48 -0.34 17.89 11.24
CA CYS A 48 -0.64 18.80 10.13
C CYS A 48 -1.87 18.35 9.34
N HIS A 49 -1.94 17.06 8.99
CA HIS A 49 -2.99 16.55 8.11
C HIS A 49 -4.30 16.21 8.82
N GLY A 50 -4.35 16.26 10.15
CA GLY A 50 -5.53 15.88 10.95
C GLY A 50 -5.66 14.37 11.14
N GLY A 51 -6.37 13.94 12.17
CA GLY A 51 -6.56 12.52 12.47
C GLY A 51 -7.34 11.75 11.41
N THR A 52 -8.14 12.47 10.60
CA THR A 52 -8.94 11.93 9.49
C THR A 52 -8.31 12.18 8.11
N GLY A 53 -7.22 12.95 8.03
CA GLY A 53 -6.53 13.25 6.79
C GLY A 53 -7.07 14.44 6.01
N MET A 54 -7.95 15.27 6.58
CA MET A 54 -8.62 16.38 5.89
C MET A 54 -7.79 17.68 5.83
N GLY A 55 -6.57 17.68 6.38
CA GLY A 55 -5.71 18.87 6.41
C GLY A 55 -6.04 19.84 7.54
N ASP A 56 -6.73 19.39 8.56
CA ASP A 56 -7.24 20.15 9.70
C ASP A 56 -6.49 19.88 11.01
N GLY A 57 -5.25 19.43 10.91
CA GLY A 57 -4.41 19.17 12.08
C GLY A 57 -4.09 20.45 12.87
N PRO A 58 -3.71 20.31 14.17
CA PRO A 58 -3.49 21.45 15.05
C PRO A 58 -2.39 22.43 14.56
N TYR A 59 -1.47 21.99 13.73
CA TYR A 59 -0.43 22.85 13.14
C TYR A 59 -0.83 23.45 11.79
N ALA A 60 -1.95 23.03 11.19
CA ALA A 60 -2.35 23.52 9.87
C ALA A 60 -2.51 25.04 9.84
N GLY A 61 -3.05 25.64 10.90
CA GLY A 61 -3.24 27.09 11.02
C GLY A 61 -1.93 27.88 11.29
N MET A 62 -0.82 27.21 11.57
CA MET A 62 0.48 27.86 11.84
C MET A 62 1.37 27.92 10.59
N LEU A 63 0.98 27.22 9.53
CA LEU A 63 1.74 27.15 8.29
C LEU A 63 1.21 28.14 7.27
N ASN A 64 2.09 28.71 6.46
CA ASN A 64 1.74 29.68 5.41
C ASN A 64 1.18 29.02 4.14
N ILE A 65 0.93 27.72 4.19
CA ILE A 65 0.38 26.93 3.09
C ILE A 65 -0.89 26.22 3.54
N LYS A 66 -1.78 25.97 2.59
CA LYS A 66 -2.93 25.09 2.84
C LYS A 66 -2.49 23.64 2.86
N ILE A 67 -2.69 22.96 3.98
CA ILE A 67 -2.42 21.53 4.09
C ILE A 67 -3.40 20.77 3.21
N PRO A 68 -2.90 19.86 2.33
CA PRO A 68 -3.77 19.13 1.43
C PRO A 68 -4.63 18.11 2.18
N ASP A 69 -5.88 17.99 1.72
CA ASP A 69 -6.78 16.92 2.10
C ASP A 69 -6.32 15.62 1.44
N LEU A 70 -5.91 14.65 2.26
CA LEU A 70 -5.41 13.35 1.82
C LEU A 70 -6.53 12.38 1.47
N THR A 71 -7.78 12.66 1.86
CA THR A 71 -8.91 11.74 1.64
C THR A 71 -9.41 11.72 0.19
N VAL A 72 -9.02 12.70 -0.61
CA VAL A 72 -9.48 12.90 -1.99
C VAL A 72 -8.39 12.71 -3.05
N LEU A 73 -7.27 12.08 -2.70
CA LEU A 73 -6.16 11.87 -3.65
C LEU A 73 -6.56 11.00 -4.84
N ALA A 74 -7.30 9.92 -4.60
CA ALA A 74 -7.83 9.07 -5.66
C ALA A 74 -8.82 9.84 -6.55
N GLN A 75 -9.74 10.61 -5.96
CA GLN A 75 -10.71 11.41 -6.68
C GLN A 75 -10.03 12.43 -7.61
N ARG A 76 -8.99 13.11 -7.11
CA ARG A 76 -8.21 14.10 -7.89
C ARG A 76 -7.35 13.47 -8.98
N ASN A 77 -7.12 12.17 -8.91
CA ASN A 77 -6.36 11.39 -9.88
C ASN A 77 -7.25 10.41 -10.64
N HIS A 78 -8.39 10.87 -11.15
CA HIS A 78 -9.31 10.12 -12.01
C HIS A 78 -9.80 8.79 -11.39
N GLY A 79 -9.99 8.74 -10.07
CA GLY A 79 -10.43 7.56 -9.34
C GLY A 79 -9.32 6.58 -8.95
N MET A 80 -8.08 6.83 -9.37
CA MET A 80 -6.94 5.98 -9.07
C MET A 80 -6.07 6.60 -7.98
N PHE A 81 -5.82 5.85 -6.90
CA PHE A 81 -4.91 6.32 -5.86
C PHE A 81 -3.46 6.34 -6.38
N PRO A 82 -2.76 7.50 -6.33
CA PRO A 82 -1.44 7.67 -6.94
C PRO A 82 -0.32 7.14 -6.02
N VAL A 83 -0.23 5.81 -5.87
CA VAL A 83 0.65 5.12 -4.92
C VAL A 83 2.10 5.60 -4.99
N LEU A 84 2.71 5.60 -6.18
CA LEU A 84 4.12 5.95 -6.35
C LEU A 84 4.38 7.41 -6.00
N TRP A 85 3.50 8.31 -6.45
CA TRP A 85 3.61 9.73 -6.12
C TRP A 85 3.51 9.98 -4.61
N VAL A 86 2.58 9.31 -3.91
CA VAL A 86 2.45 9.41 -2.45
C VAL A 86 3.71 8.94 -1.75
N GLN A 87 4.29 7.83 -2.20
CA GLN A 87 5.56 7.32 -1.66
C GLN A 87 6.71 8.30 -1.85
N GLU A 88 6.83 8.89 -3.04
CA GLU A 88 7.85 9.90 -3.36
C GLU A 88 7.71 11.15 -2.50
N VAL A 89 6.48 11.64 -2.31
CA VAL A 89 6.21 12.82 -1.46
C VAL A 89 6.56 12.54 0.00
N ILE A 90 6.21 11.37 0.55
CA ILE A 90 6.54 10.99 1.93
C ILE A 90 8.05 10.81 2.08
N ASP A 91 8.69 10.10 1.15
CA ASP A 91 10.13 9.89 1.16
C ASP A 91 10.89 11.23 1.10
N GLY A 92 10.54 12.09 0.16
CA GLY A 92 11.08 13.43 -0.03
C GLY A 92 12.54 13.48 -0.48
N ARG A 93 13.31 12.39 -0.37
CA ARG A 93 14.77 12.37 -0.68
C ARG A 93 15.08 12.68 -2.14
N GLN A 94 14.18 12.34 -3.06
CA GLN A 94 14.35 12.60 -4.51
C GLN A 94 13.78 13.96 -4.92
N SER A 95 12.69 14.40 -4.30
CA SER A 95 11.98 15.64 -4.66
C SER A 95 12.72 16.91 -4.25
N PHE A 96 13.61 16.83 -3.25
CA PHE A 96 14.31 17.97 -2.66
C PHE A 96 15.18 18.79 -3.65
N LYS A 97 15.61 18.16 -4.75
CA LYS A 97 16.49 18.82 -5.73
C LYS A 97 15.75 19.66 -6.77
N ALA A 98 14.45 19.46 -6.98
CA ALA A 98 13.75 19.99 -8.15
C ALA A 98 12.76 21.13 -7.84
N HIS A 99 12.21 21.23 -6.62
CA HIS A 99 11.03 22.07 -6.35
C HIS A 99 11.14 23.05 -5.18
N GLY A 100 12.34 23.29 -4.66
CA GLY A 100 12.54 24.21 -3.52
C GLY A 100 12.20 23.58 -2.16
N PRO A 101 12.22 24.35 -1.07
CA PRO A 101 11.94 23.86 0.27
C PRO A 101 10.48 23.39 0.35
N SER A 102 10.28 22.14 0.71
CA SER A 102 8.96 21.60 1.04
C SER A 102 8.64 21.94 2.49
N GLU A 103 7.44 22.46 2.75
CA GLU A 103 6.95 22.64 4.12
C GLU A 103 6.71 21.28 4.83
N MET A 104 6.54 20.23 4.06
CA MET A 104 6.45 18.87 4.59
C MET A 104 7.85 18.32 4.90
N PRO A 105 8.08 17.73 6.09
CA PRO A 105 9.35 17.11 6.43
C PRO A 105 9.73 15.98 5.49
N ILE A 106 11.04 15.77 5.30
CA ILE A 106 11.58 14.67 4.48
C ILE A 106 11.65 13.40 5.33
N TRP A 107 10.54 12.67 5.37
CA TRP A 107 10.42 11.50 6.25
C TRP A 107 11.40 10.38 5.90
N GLY A 108 11.80 10.26 4.63
CA GLY A 108 12.83 9.30 4.22
C GLY A 108 14.16 9.51 4.92
N LEU A 109 14.56 10.77 5.18
CA LEU A 109 15.76 11.08 5.95
C LEU A 109 15.59 10.79 7.44
N ASP A 110 14.43 11.14 8.03
CA ASP A 110 14.12 10.87 9.43
C ASP A 110 14.15 9.35 9.71
N TYR A 111 13.49 8.56 8.87
CA TYR A 111 13.51 7.10 8.99
C TYR A 111 14.90 6.51 8.78
N LEU A 112 15.68 7.04 7.83
CA LEU A 112 17.04 6.56 7.58
C LEU A 112 17.96 6.86 8.75
N ALA A 113 17.88 8.07 9.34
CA ALA A 113 18.64 8.42 10.52
C ALA A 113 18.33 7.47 11.67
N LYS A 114 17.03 7.20 11.90
CA LYS A 114 16.60 6.27 12.94
C LYS A 114 17.01 4.83 12.65
N ALA A 115 16.95 4.38 11.41
CA ALA A 115 17.37 3.03 11.03
C ALA A 115 18.86 2.78 11.35
N ARG A 116 19.71 3.78 11.12
CA ARG A 116 21.14 3.69 11.37
C ARG A 116 21.53 3.58 12.86
N GLU A 117 20.61 3.84 13.77
CA GLU A 117 20.80 3.57 15.18
C GLU A 117 20.81 2.07 15.52
N PHE A 118 20.17 1.24 14.66
CA PHE A 118 19.94 -0.18 14.90
C PHE A 118 20.58 -1.10 13.86
N TYR A 119 20.76 -0.60 12.62
CA TYR A 119 21.22 -1.38 11.48
C TYR A 119 22.54 -0.84 10.96
N MET A 120 23.57 -1.69 10.97
CA MET A 120 24.89 -1.36 10.41
C MET A 120 24.91 -1.54 8.88
N ASP A 121 24.12 -2.46 8.34
CA ASP A 121 23.99 -2.70 6.91
C ASP A 121 23.10 -1.62 6.26
N PRO A 122 23.61 -0.90 5.25
CA PRO A 122 22.84 0.09 4.50
C PRO A 122 21.57 -0.49 3.85
N TYR A 123 21.60 -1.75 3.42
CA TYR A 123 20.46 -2.43 2.83
C TYR A 123 19.31 -2.63 3.84
N GLU A 124 19.64 -3.06 5.06
CA GLU A 124 18.66 -3.22 6.15
C GLU A 124 18.07 -1.87 6.57
N ALA A 125 18.90 -0.83 6.64
CA ALA A 125 18.46 0.53 6.93
C ALA A 125 17.49 1.05 5.85
N GLU A 126 17.77 0.81 4.57
CA GLU A 126 16.88 1.20 3.48
C GLU A 126 15.58 0.39 3.48
N ALA A 127 15.64 -0.91 3.78
CA ALA A 127 14.45 -1.74 3.94
C ALA A 127 13.54 -1.22 5.07
N TYR A 128 14.10 -0.77 6.19
CA TYR A 128 13.37 -0.14 7.28
C TYR A 128 12.61 1.12 6.83
N VAL A 129 13.27 1.99 6.04
CA VAL A 129 12.63 3.20 5.45
C VAL A 129 11.45 2.81 4.58
N ARG A 130 11.68 1.89 3.63
CA ARG A 130 10.65 1.46 2.66
C ARG A 130 9.44 0.84 3.33
N ILE A 131 9.62 0.00 4.33
CA ILE A 131 8.51 -0.64 5.07
C ILE A 131 7.60 0.43 5.70
N ARG A 132 8.16 1.49 6.28
CA ARG A 132 7.37 2.56 6.90
C ARG A 132 6.62 3.40 5.89
N ILE A 133 7.28 3.76 4.81
CA ILE A 133 6.64 4.53 3.73
C ILE A 133 5.51 3.72 3.09
N LEU A 134 5.71 2.43 2.84
CA LEU A 134 4.67 1.53 2.33
C LEU A 134 3.47 1.43 3.29
N ALA A 135 3.72 1.25 4.58
CA ALA A 135 2.67 1.18 5.60
C ALA A 135 1.87 2.49 5.69
N LEU A 136 2.55 3.64 5.65
CA LEU A 136 1.90 4.96 5.58
C LEU A 136 1.06 5.11 4.32
N THR A 137 1.60 4.73 3.15
CA THR A 137 0.89 4.80 1.87
C THR A 137 -0.38 3.95 1.91
N GLU A 138 -0.30 2.74 2.46
CA GLU A 138 -1.46 1.86 2.64
C GLU A 138 -2.50 2.48 3.59
N TYR A 139 -2.06 3.08 4.69
CA TYR A 139 -2.97 3.75 5.61
C TYR A 139 -3.70 4.92 4.93
N ILE A 140 -2.98 5.79 4.20
CA ILE A 140 -3.57 6.91 3.46
C ILE A 140 -4.52 6.40 2.37
N TYR A 141 -4.21 5.28 1.72
CA TYR A 141 -5.15 4.64 0.79
C TYR A 141 -6.48 4.26 1.47
N ARG A 142 -6.45 3.77 2.70
CA ARG A 142 -7.67 3.45 3.47
C ARG A 142 -8.48 4.69 3.87
N LEU A 143 -7.86 5.87 3.92
CA LEU A 143 -8.55 7.13 4.18
C LEU A 143 -9.30 7.67 2.97
N GLN A 144 -9.12 7.12 1.77
CA GLN A 144 -9.75 7.65 0.57
C GLN A 144 -11.28 7.63 0.69
N ALA A 145 -11.91 8.78 0.37
CA ALA A 145 -13.36 8.88 0.24
C ALA A 145 -13.85 7.92 -0.85
N LYS A 146 -14.95 7.22 -0.58
CA LYS A 146 -15.58 6.27 -1.48
C LYS A 146 -16.44 6.99 -2.49
#